data_728d3e17a44ec8e3aa1bb73510e83464
#
_entry.id   728d3e17a44ec8e3aa1bb73510e83464
#
_cell.length_a   1.000
_cell.length_b   1.000
_cell.length_c   1.000
_cell.angle_alpha   90.00
_cell.angle_beta   90.00
_cell.angle_gamma   90.00
#
_symmetry.space_group_name_H-M   'P 1'
#
loop_
_entity.id
_entity.type
_entity.pdbx_description
1 polymer ?
#
loop_
_entity_poly.entity_id
_entity_poly.type
_entity_poly.pdbx_seq_one_letter_code
_entity_poly.pdbx_strand_id
1 'polypeptide(L)'
;MIKVIKNEKQMMEKTIKEWAINMVRTYTWLTIKFEYSERFRTILIDLVYPPQYGNDEDFHRDALTFNDKMCKVYGDNAPLFTNNEKLFKLSDKARIICIKSYSSSKN
;
A
#
# COMPACT_ATOMS: atom_id res chain seq x y z
N MET A 1 22.66 3.23 14.59
CA MET A 1 22.01 4.32 13.89
C MET A 1 21.48 3.87 12.54
N ILE A 2 22.37 3.30 11.73
CA ILE A 2 21.96 2.81 10.42
C ILE A 2 20.93 1.69 10.55
N LYS A 3 21.06 0.88 11.60
CA LYS A 3 20.09 -0.20 11.83
C LYS A 3 18.69 0.31 12.08
N VAL A 4 18.57 1.47 12.69
CA VAL A 4 17.26 2.05 12.98
C VAL A 4 16.51 2.35 11.69
N ILE A 5 17.23 2.88 10.70
CA ILE A 5 16.61 3.22 9.41
C ILE A 5 16.14 1.97 8.68
N LYS A 6 16.96 0.90 8.72
CA LYS A 6 16.55 -0.36 8.10
C LYS A 6 15.35 -0.96 8.80
N ASN A 7 15.33 -0.85 10.13
CA ASN A 7 14.20 -1.37 10.89
C ASN A 7 12.91 -0.64 10.57
N GLU A 8 13.00 0.67 10.39
CA GLU A 8 11.83 1.45 10.03
C GLU A 8 11.27 1.01 8.69
N LYS A 9 12.14 0.80 7.71
CA LYS A 9 11.70 0.37 6.39
C LYS A 9 11.03 -0.99 6.47
N GLN A 10 11.65 -1.93 7.18
CA GLN A 10 11.11 -3.27 7.31
C GLN A 10 9.79 -3.27 8.05
N MET A 11 9.69 -2.49 9.11
CA MET A 11 8.45 -2.39 9.87
C MET A 11 7.35 -1.75 9.05
N MET A 12 7.69 -0.74 8.27
CA MET A 12 6.72 -0.10 7.39
C MET A 12 6.21 -1.08 6.35
N GLU A 13 7.12 -1.84 5.73
CA GLU A 13 6.73 -2.82 4.73
C GLU A 13 5.80 -3.87 5.33
N LYS A 14 6.11 -4.34 6.52
CA LYS A 14 5.28 -5.33 7.19
C LYS A 14 3.90 -4.78 7.49
N THR A 15 3.85 -3.56 8.00
CA THR A 15 2.58 -2.92 8.33
C THR A 15 1.73 -2.73 7.08
N ILE A 16 2.34 -2.28 5.99
CA ILE A 16 1.63 -2.08 4.75
C ILE A 16 1.11 -3.40 4.20
N LYS A 17 1.94 -4.44 4.26
CA LYS A 17 1.54 -5.76 3.77
C LYS A 17 0.33 -6.28 4.55
N GLU A 18 0.36 -6.18 5.87
CA GLU A 18 -0.75 -6.64 6.69
C GLU A 18 -2.02 -5.85 6.42
N TRP A 19 -1.89 -4.54 6.31
CA TRP A 19 -3.02 -3.70 5.97
C TRP A 19 -3.58 -4.05 4.59
N ALA A 20 -2.70 -4.26 3.62
CA ALA A 20 -3.12 -4.57 2.25
C ALA A 20 -3.88 -5.88 2.20
N ILE A 21 -3.41 -6.89 2.94
CA ILE A 21 -4.10 -8.18 2.98
C ILE A 21 -5.52 -8.00 3.53
N ASN A 22 -5.65 -7.24 4.60
CA ASN A 22 -6.97 -7.00 5.18
C ASN A 22 -7.88 -6.22 4.23
N MET A 23 -7.31 -5.25 3.53
CA MET A 23 -8.10 -4.44 2.59
C MET A 23 -8.62 -5.26 1.42
N VAL A 24 -7.78 -6.12 0.83
CA VAL A 24 -8.23 -6.89 -0.32
C VAL A 24 -9.21 -7.99 0.09
N ARG A 25 -9.17 -8.41 1.33
CA ARG A 25 -10.17 -9.35 1.83
C ARG A 25 -11.52 -8.69 2.05
N THR A 26 -11.50 -7.43 2.46
CA THR A 26 -12.71 -6.66 2.67
C THR A 26 -13.29 -6.18 1.34
N TYR A 27 -12.40 -5.68 0.47
CA TYR A 27 -12.79 -5.16 -0.84
C TYR A 27 -12.18 -6.07 -1.90
N THR A 28 -12.91 -7.13 -2.25
CA THR A 28 -12.36 -8.20 -3.08
C THR A 28 -12.02 -7.78 -4.50
N TRP A 29 -12.51 -6.61 -4.92
CA TRP A 29 -12.20 -6.03 -6.23
C TRP A 29 -10.92 -5.20 -6.22
N LEU A 30 -10.29 -5.06 -5.07
CA LEU A 30 -9.12 -4.20 -4.91
C LEU A 30 -7.83 -4.97 -5.14
N THR A 31 -6.89 -4.32 -5.79
CA THR A 31 -5.51 -4.79 -5.89
C THR A 31 -4.62 -3.69 -5.33
N ILE A 32 -3.68 -4.06 -4.48
CA ILE A 32 -2.75 -3.09 -3.90
C ILE A 32 -1.35 -3.45 -4.35
N LYS A 33 -0.65 -2.48 -4.91
CA LYS A 33 0.75 -2.62 -5.29
C LYS A 33 1.57 -1.69 -4.44
N PHE A 34 2.74 -2.13 -4.00
CA PHE A 34 3.62 -1.25 -3.25
C PHE A 34 5.07 -1.61 -3.50
N GLU A 35 5.91 -0.58 -3.37
CA GLU A 35 7.34 -0.73 -3.64
C GLU A 35 8.10 0.39 -2.96
N TYR A 36 9.25 0.05 -2.37
CA TYR A 36 10.12 1.08 -1.82
C TYR A 36 10.75 1.89 -2.95
N SER A 37 10.73 3.20 -2.83
CA SER A 37 11.31 4.09 -3.83
C SER A 37 12.56 4.78 -3.25
N GLU A 38 13.70 4.55 -3.90
CA GLU A 38 14.93 5.26 -3.51
C GLU A 38 14.80 6.75 -3.77
N ARG A 39 14.09 7.10 -4.81
CA ARG A 39 13.93 8.51 -5.19
C ARG A 39 13.17 9.28 -4.13
N PHE A 40 12.10 8.71 -3.62
CA PHE A 40 11.25 9.37 -2.62
C PHE A 40 11.59 8.94 -1.20
N ARG A 41 12.47 7.97 -1.06
CA ARG A 41 12.90 7.45 0.24
C ARG A 41 11.76 6.97 1.10
N THR A 42 10.75 6.42 0.47
CA THR A 42 9.62 5.84 1.18
C THR A 42 8.96 4.82 0.28
N ILE A 43 7.90 4.18 0.79
CA ILE A 43 7.17 3.18 0.02
C ILE A 43 6.05 3.87 -0.74
N LEU A 44 5.96 3.54 -2.02
CA LEU A 44 4.86 4.01 -2.87
C LEU A 44 3.77 2.96 -2.86
N ILE A 45 2.53 3.38 -2.69
CA ILE A 45 1.37 2.49 -2.66
C ILE A 45 0.42 2.88 -3.77
N ASP A 46 0.05 1.91 -4.60
CA ASP A 46 -0.89 2.12 -5.70
C ASP A 46 -2.13 1.28 -5.46
N LEU A 47 -3.28 1.94 -5.38
CA LEU A 47 -4.57 1.27 -5.20
C LEU A 47 -5.22 1.12 -6.56
N VAL A 48 -5.37 -0.12 -7.00
CA VAL A 48 -5.93 -0.42 -8.32
C VAL A 48 -7.30 -1.04 -8.15
N TYR A 49 -8.30 -0.47 -8.80
CA TYR A 49 -9.66 -0.95 -8.68
C TYR A 49 -10.46 -0.60 -9.94
N PRO A 50 -11.54 -1.36 -10.21
CA PRO A 50 -12.41 -1.00 -11.33
C PRO A 50 -13.07 0.35 -11.11
N PRO A 51 -13.29 1.13 -12.17
CA PRO A 51 -13.83 2.49 -12.03
C PRO A 51 -15.15 2.58 -11.27
N GLN A 52 -15.98 1.56 -11.36
CA GLN A 52 -17.28 1.60 -10.67
C GLN A 52 -17.15 1.64 -9.16
N TYR A 53 -16.00 1.26 -8.61
CA TYR A 53 -15.78 1.29 -7.16
C TYR A 53 -15.06 2.54 -6.69
N GLY A 54 -14.79 3.47 -7.60
CA GLY A 54 -14.07 4.69 -7.26
C GLY A 54 -14.81 5.60 -6.29
N ASN A 55 -16.12 5.41 -6.14
CA ASN A 55 -16.93 6.23 -5.24
C ASN A 55 -17.30 5.51 -3.94
N ASP A 56 -16.70 4.34 -3.69
CA ASP A 56 -17.00 3.59 -2.47
C ASP A 56 -16.50 4.35 -1.25
N GLU A 57 -17.43 4.81 -0.41
CA GLU A 57 -17.09 5.65 0.73
C GLU A 57 -16.33 4.90 1.80
N ASP A 58 -16.71 3.66 2.06
CA ASP A 58 -16.03 2.86 3.07
C ASP A 58 -14.59 2.60 2.69
N PHE A 59 -14.36 2.29 1.43
CA PHE A 59 -13.02 2.06 0.93
C PHE A 59 -12.14 3.30 1.08
N HIS A 60 -12.66 4.45 0.66
CA HIS A 60 -11.90 5.70 0.76
C HIS A 60 -11.63 6.07 2.22
N ARG A 61 -12.60 5.88 3.07
CA ARG A 61 -12.40 6.18 4.49
C ARG A 61 -11.34 5.29 5.10
N ASP A 62 -11.37 4.00 4.78
CA ASP A 62 -10.37 3.07 5.31
C ASP A 62 -8.97 3.42 4.81
N ALA A 63 -8.85 3.78 3.53
CA ALA A 63 -7.55 4.17 2.98
C ALA A 63 -7.02 5.43 3.64
N LEU A 64 -7.90 6.44 3.84
CA LEU A 64 -7.49 7.68 4.49
C LEU A 64 -7.10 7.45 5.94
N THR A 65 -7.83 6.59 6.63
CA THR A 65 -7.53 6.28 8.02
C THR A 65 -6.12 5.69 8.14
N PHE A 66 -5.79 4.77 7.25
CA PHE A 66 -4.45 4.18 7.26
C PHE A 66 -3.39 5.23 6.93
N ASN A 67 -3.66 6.07 5.94
CA ASN A 67 -2.72 7.13 5.57
C ASN A 67 -2.45 8.06 6.75
N ASP A 68 -3.51 8.47 7.46
CA ASP A 68 -3.35 9.33 8.63
C ASP A 68 -2.53 8.67 9.71
N LYS A 69 -2.76 7.38 9.94
CA LYS A 69 -2.01 6.62 10.93
C LYS A 69 -0.52 6.58 10.57
N MET A 70 -0.22 6.31 9.30
CA MET A 70 1.16 6.23 8.86
C MET A 70 1.86 7.59 8.94
N CYS A 71 1.13 8.66 8.63
CA CYS A 71 1.69 10.01 8.75
C CYS A 71 2.03 10.35 10.19
N LYS A 72 1.21 9.90 11.13
CA LYS A 72 1.49 10.15 12.55
C LYS A 72 2.70 9.36 13.03
N VAL A 73 2.87 8.14 12.52
CA VAL A 73 3.98 7.29 12.95
C VAL A 73 5.30 7.68 12.29
N TYR A 74 5.27 7.97 10.99
CA TYR A 74 6.50 8.14 10.22
C TYR A 74 6.77 9.56 9.76
N GLY A 75 5.80 10.47 9.93
CA GLY A 75 6.00 11.87 9.56
C GLY A 75 6.33 12.02 8.08
N ASP A 76 7.45 12.69 7.82
CA ASP A 76 7.87 12.96 6.44
C ASP A 76 8.27 11.71 5.67
N ASN A 77 8.48 10.61 6.36
CA ASN A 77 8.86 9.35 5.73
C ASN A 77 7.68 8.42 5.51
N ALA A 78 6.47 8.90 5.75
CA ALA A 78 5.28 8.09 5.57
C ALA A 78 5.13 7.66 4.12
N PRO A 79 4.48 6.50 3.88
CA PRO A 79 4.27 6.05 2.50
C PRO A 79 3.40 7.02 1.72
N LEU A 80 3.59 7.03 0.41
CA LEU A 80 2.84 7.90 -0.50
C LEU A 80 1.88 7.07 -1.32
N PHE A 81 0.61 7.49 -1.31
CA PHE A 81 -0.40 6.85 -2.15
C PHE A 81 -0.36 7.48 -3.53
N THR A 82 -0.22 6.65 -4.54
CA THR A 82 -0.05 7.13 -5.90
C THR A 82 -1.33 6.93 -6.68
N ASN A 83 -2.07 8.02 -6.86
CA ASN A 83 -3.26 7.98 -7.70
C ASN A 83 -2.96 8.43 -9.12
N ASN A 84 -1.74 8.88 -9.35
CA ASN A 84 -1.34 9.41 -10.64
C ASN A 84 -0.09 8.70 -11.10
N GLU A 85 -0.28 7.73 -11.99
CA GLU A 85 0.80 6.89 -12.47
C GLU A 85 1.92 7.67 -13.15
N LYS A 86 1.61 8.86 -13.69
CA LYS A 86 2.62 9.64 -14.38
C LYS A 86 3.72 10.13 -13.45
N LEU A 87 3.36 10.43 -12.19
CA LEU A 87 4.32 10.95 -11.23
C LEU A 87 5.00 9.84 -10.44
N PHE A 88 4.27 8.78 -10.13
CA PHE A 88 4.76 7.74 -9.23
C PHE A 88 4.55 6.38 -9.88
N LYS A 89 5.41 6.05 -10.80
CA LYS A 89 5.27 4.78 -11.49
C LYS A 89 6.04 3.69 -10.75
N LEU A 90 5.35 2.62 -10.40
CA LEU A 90 5.97 1.48 -9.78
C LEU A 90 6.63 0.60 -10.85
N SER A 91 7.69 -0.10 -10.44
CA SER A 91 8.41 -0.98 -11.37
C SER A 91 7.74 -2.35 -11.42
N ASP A 92 8.29 -3.22 -12.27
CA ASP A 92 7.82 -4.60 -12.38
C ASP A 92 8.09 -5.40 -11.11
N LYS A 93 8.95 -4.88 -10.25
CA LYS A 93 9.31 -5.55 -9.00
C LYS A 93 8.38 -5.22 -7.85
N ALA A 94 7.40 -4.33 -8.07
CA ALA A 94 6.45 -3.98 -7.03
C ALA A 94 5.71 -5.22 -6.54
N ARG A 95 5.46 -5.26 -5.24
CA ARG A 95 4.66 -6.34 -4.67
C ARG A 95 3.19 -6.10 -4.99
N ILE A 96 2.51 -7.19 -5.33
CA ILE A 96 1.09 -7.12 -5.72
C ILE A 96 0.30 -7.97 -4.75
N ILE A 97 -0.71 -7.35 -4.13
CA ILE A 97 -1.57 -8.05 -3.19
C ILE A 97 -3.01 -7.95 -3.69
N CYS A 98 -3.62 -9.09 -3.92
CA CYS A 98 -5.02 -9.16 -4.33
C CYS A 98 -5.61 -10.44 -3.78
N ILE A 99 -6.93 -10.52 -3.78
CA ILE A 99 -7.61 -11.66 -3.17
C ILE A 99 -7.25 -12.97 -3.84
N LYS A 100 -6.98 -12.95 -5.13
CA LYS A 100 -6.61 -14.17 -5.85
C LYS A 100 -5.29 -14.74 -5.36
N SER A 101 -4.36 -13.88 -4.95
CA SER A 101 -3.06 -14.34 -4.47
C SER A 101 -3.17 -15.15 -3.20
N TYR A 102 -4.21 -14.92 -2.41
CA TYR A 102 -4.36 -15.59 -1.13
C TYR A 102 -5.37 -16.70 -1.17
N SER A 103 -6.42 -16.57 -1.98
CA SER A 103 -7.41 -17.63 -2.07
C SER A 103 -6.90 -18.80 -2.87
N SER A 104 -6.06 -18.58 -3.87
CA SER A 104 -5.54 -19.66 -4.70
C SER A 104 -4.57 -20.55 -3.96
N SER A 105 -3.98 -20.05 -2.88
CA SER A 105 -3.02 -20.85 -2.12
C SER A 105 -3.66 -22.03 -1.44
N LYS A 106 -4.94 -22.05 -1.36
CA LYS A 106 -5.66 -23.15 -0.73
C LYS A 106 -5.89 -24.34 -1.66
N ASN A 107 -5.62 -24.16 -2.89
CA ASN A 107 -5.77 -25.23 -3.88
C ASN A 107 -4.44 -25.83 -4.25
#